data_716c089777bfad5d28a4230c7084742d
#
_entry.id   716c089777bfad5d28a4230c7084742d
#
_cell.length_a   1.000
_cell.length_b   1.000
_cell.length_c   1.000
_cell.angle_alpha   90.00
_cell.angle_beta   90.00
_cell.angle_gamma   90.00
#
_symmetry.space_group_name_H-M   'P 1'
#
loop_
_entity.id
_entity.type
_entity.pdbx_description
1 polymer ?
#
loop_
_entity_poly.entity_id
_entity_poly.type
_entity_poly.pdbx_seq_one_letter_code
_entity_poly.pdbx_strand_id
1 'polypeptide(L)'
;LVSMGGSFKSHGNCSPVAEYNYWCDPDAAALVYDTLHQNGKMIHMIGLDVTRKIVLTPTLLEYICRLNKETGEFIRKITKFYFDFHWEWEHIIGCVINDPLAVAYFLDPDICQGFDSYVQIETEGISLGQSVVDSMDFYRKTPNTKVLTEVDVYAFFQLFLSRILGLEPEKLDILQDLI
;
A
#
# COMPACT_ATOMS: atom_id res chain seq x y z
N LEU A 1 -3.01 11.75 -8.79
CA LEU A 1 -2.68 10.33 -9.00
C LEU A 1 -2.51 9.67 -7.64
N VAL A 2 -3.15 8.50 -7.44
CA VAL A 2 -2.83 7.58 -6.34
C VAL A 2 -1.96 6.48 -6.91
N SER A 3 -0.79 6.25 -6.30
CA SER A 3 0.20 5.28 -6.74
C SER A 3 0.49 4.28 -5.62
N MET A 4 0.23 2.98 -5.85
CA MET A 4 0.82 1.97 -4.98
C MET A 4 2.27 1.76 -5.41
N GLY A 5 3.19 2.08 -4.53
CA GLY A 5 4.63 1.97 -4.78
C GLY A 5 5.48 2.80 -3.83
N GLY A 6 6.77 2.52 -3.85
CA GLY A 6 7.76 3.23 -3.06
C GLY A 6 7.77 2.92 -1.56
N SER A 7 8.68 3.58 -0.87
CA SER A 7 8.82 3.52 0.58
C SER A 7 9.49 4.78 1.10
N PHE A 8 9.26 5.15 2.34
CA PHE A 8 9.92 6.27 3.00
C PHE A 8 10.88 5.79 4.10
N LYS A 9 10.34 5.22 5.18
CA LYS A 9 11.12 4.66 6.30
C LYS A 9 11.14 3.14 6.30
N SER A 10 10.19 2.52 5.59
CA SER A 10 10.15 1.08 5.45
C SER A 10 11.32 0.62 4.55
N HIS A 11 11.93 -0.52 4.87
CA HIS A 11 12.87 -1.16 3.94
C HIS A 11 12.14 -1.59 2.65
N GLY A 12 12.88 -1.84 1.58
CA GLY A 12 12.35 -2.37 0.34
C GLY A 12 11.81 -3.82 0.48
N ASN A 13 11.23 -4.32 -0.60
CA ASN A 13 10.74 -5.70 -0.69
C ASN A 13 11.33 -6.49 -1.89
N CYS A 14 12.13 -5.83 -2.73
CA CYS A 14 12.89 -6.46 -3.82
C CYS A 14 14.37 -6.05 -3.82
N SER A 15 14.72 -4.98 -3.13
CA SER A 15 16.06 -4.59 -2.76
C SER A 15 16.04 -4.02 -1.34
N PRO A 16 17.18 -3.74 -0.69
CA PRO A 16 17.20 -3.14 0.64
C PRO A 16 16.41 -1.83 0.76
N VAL A 17 16.25 -1.10 -0.33
CA VAL A 17 15.69 0.26 -0.32
C VAL A 17 14.52 0.48 -1.28
N ALA A 18 14.29 -0.43 -2.24
CA ALA A 18 13.30 -0.23 -3.29
C ALA A 18 12.06 -1.12 -3.11
N GLU A 19 10.91 -0.53 -3.37
CA GLU A 19 9.66 -1.24 -3.54
C GLU A 19 9.54 -1.76 -4.97
N TYR A 20 8.92 -2.93 -5.13
CA TYR A 20 8.89 -3.73 -6.36
C TYR A 20 8.35 -2.98 -7.58
N ASN A 21 7.24 -2.24 -7.44
CA ASN A 21 6.62 -1.56 -8.59
C ASN A 21 7.53 -0.47 -9.16
N TYR A 22 8.15 0.34 -8.29
CA TYR A 22 9.09 1.37 -8.73
C TYR A 22 10.43 0.79 -9.18
N TRP A 23 10.83 -0.33 -8.59
CA TRP A 23 12.05 -1.04 -9.00
C TRP A 23 11.92 -1.70 -10.37
N CYS A 24 10.72 -2.18 -10.75
CA CYS A 24 10.48 -2.84 -12.04
C CYS A 24 10.73 -1.92 -13.24
N ASP A 25 10.37 -0.64 -13.12
CA ASP A 25 10.61 0.38 -14.15
C ASP A 25 10.83 1.75 -13.48
N PRO A 26 12.02 1.98 -12.93
CA PRO A 26 12.33 3.24 -12.25
C PRO A 26 12.34 4.44 -13.17
N ASP A 27 12.72 4.26 -14.44
CA ASP A 27 12.69 5.34 -15.44
C ASP A 27 11.26 5.79 -15.71
N ALA A 28 10.33 4.86 -15.89
CA ALA A 28 8.91 5.20 -16.05
C ALA A 28 8.35 5.87 -14.79
N ALA A 29 8.69 5.35 -13.60
CA ALA A 29 8.26 5.96 -12.35
C ALA A 29 8.80 7.40 -12.22
N ALA A 30 10.09 7.62 -12.46
CA ALA A 30 10.71 8.96 -12.44
C ALA A 30 10.04 9.91 -13.43
N LEU A 31 9.78 9.45 -14.67
CA LEU A 31 9.12 10.23 -15.71
C LEU A 31 7.70 10.66 -15.27
N VAL A 32 6.94 9.77 -14.63
CA VAL A 32 5.60 10.09 -14.10
C VAL A 32 5.69 11.16 -13.02
N TYR A 33 6.63 11.03 -12.07
CA TYR A 33 6.86 12.01 -11.00
C TYR A 33 7.20 13.38 -11.56
N ASP A 34 8.15 13.45 -12.49
CA ASP A 34 8.60 14.69 -13.11
C ASP A 34 7.48 15.34 -13.95
N THR A 35 6.78 14.54 -14.75
CA THR A 35 5.70 15.05 -15.61
C THR A 35 4.55 15.62 -14.79
N LEU A 36 4.11 14.94 -13.75
CA LEU A 36 3.04 15.41 -12.89
C LEU A 36 3.45 16.65 -12.12
N HIS A 37 4.67 16.68 -11.59
CA HIS A 37 5.22 17.86 -10.92
C HIS A 37 5.25 19.10 -11.82
N GLN A 38 5.76 18.97 -13.06
CA GLN A 38 5.79 20.06 -14.05
C GLN A 38 4.40 20.58 -14.39
N ASN A 39 3.37 19.75 -14.27
CA ASN A 39 1.98 20.12 -14.51
C ASN A 39 1.21 20.52 -13.23
N GLY A 40 1.91 20.78 -12.12
CA GLY A 40 1.31 21.19 -10.84
C GLY A 40 0.40 20.12 -10.21
N LYS A 41 0.64 18.84 -10.50
CA LYS A 41 -0.12 17.71 -9.98
C LYS A 41 0.67 17.00 -8.89
N MET A 42 -0.02 16.55 -7.86
CA MET A 42 0.56 15.75 -6.79
C MET A 42 0.29 14.26 -6.99
N ILE A 43 1.27 13.46 -6.57
CA ILE A 43 1.13 12.01 -6.43
C ILE A 43 0.83 11.71 -4.97
N HIS A 44 -0.15 10.84 -4.71
CA HIS A 44 -0.38 10.28 -3.38
C HIS A 44 0.29 8.91 -3.35
N MET A 45 1.40 8.82 -2.64
CA MET A 45 2.26 7.62 -2.57
C MET A 45 1.76 6.70 -1.46
N ILE A 46 1.18 5.57 -1.85
CA ILE A 46 0.79 4.47 -0.96
C ILE A 46 1.96 3.48 -0.92
N GLY A 47 2.96 3.80 -0.12
CA GLY A 47 4.19 3.03 -0.01
C GLY A 47 4.12 1.89 1.01
N LEU A 48 5.23 1.16 1.13
CA LEU A 48 5.37 0.04 2.07
C LEU A 48 5.19 0.47 3.54
N ASP A 49 5.34 1.76 3.84
CA ASP A 49 5.12 2.32 5.19
C ASP A 49 3.69 2.15 5.70
N VAL A 50 2.72 2.15 4.80
CA VAL A 50 1.30 1.95 5.12
C VAL A 50 0.80 0.56 4.71
N THR A 51 1.22 0.04 3.54
CA THR A 51 0.69 -1.23 3.04
C THR A 51 1.09 -2.40 3.91
N ARG A 52 2.28 -2.42 4.51
CA ARG A 52 2.71 -3.46 5.45
C ARG A 52 1.88 -3.56 6.72
N LYS A 53 1.09 -2.53 7.05
CA LYS A 53 0.13 -2.57 8.15
C LYS A 53 -1.16 -3.30 7.78
N ILE A 54 -1.41 -3.52 6.49
CA ILE A 54 -2.62 -4.16 5.98
C ILE A 54 -2.34 -5.63 5.66
N VAL A 55 -2.53 -6.47 6.68
CA VAL A 55 -2.26 -7.91 6.59
C VAL A 55 -3.57 -8.69 6.57
N LEU A 56 -3.85 -9.38 5.47
CA LEU A 56 -4.89 -10.41 5.42
C LEU A 56 -4.37 -11.66 6.15
N THR A 57 -4.77 -11.80 7.41
CA THR A 57 -4.39 -12.94 8.24
C THR A 57 -5.19 -14.20 7.88
N PRO A 58 -4.71 -15.42 8.23
CA PRO A 58 -5.49 -16.65 8.07
C PRO A 58 -6.86 -16.58 8.78
N THR A 59 -6.91 -15.96 9.96
CA THR A 59 -8.14 -15.81 10.74
C THR A 59 -9.13 -14.88 10.05
N LEU A 60 -8.64 -13.76 9.50
CA LEU A 60 -9.49 -12.84 8.75
C LEU A 60 -10.01 -13.47 7.45
N LEU A 61 -9.16 -14.24 6.75
CA LEU A 61 -9.58 -15.00 5.55
C LEU A 61 -10.68 -16.03 5.89
N GLU A 62 -10.53 -16.74 7.00
CA GLU A 62 -11.56 -17.68 7.46
C GLU A 62 -12.87 -16.96 7.81
N TYR A 63 -12.80 -15.79 8.43
CA TYR A 63 -13.97 -14.96 8.70
C TYR A 63 -14.68 -14.56 7.40
N ILE A 64 -13.95 -14.13 6.38
CA ILE A 64 -14.51 -13.83 5.06
C ILE A 64 -15.22 -15.05 4.47
N CYS A 65 -14.61 -16.24 4.56
CA CYS A 65 -15.21 -17.48 4.09
C CYS A 65 -16.52 -17.84 4.80
N ARG A 66 -16.63 -17.50 6.09
CA ARG A 66 -17.88 -17.71 6.87
C ARG A 66 -18.96 -16.71 6.49
N LEU A 67 -18.62 -15.46 6.21
CA LEU A 67 -19.58 -14.44 5.78
C LEU A 67 -20.08 -14.71 4.35
N ASN A 68 -19.18 -15.08 3.44
CA ASN A 68 -19.51 -15.42 2.06
C ASN A 68 -18.52 -16.48 1.54
N LYS A 69 -18.99 -17.71 1.42
CA LYS A 69 -18.16 -18.86 1.02
C LYS A 69 -17.55 -18.69 -0.37
N GLU A 70 -18.33 -18.20 -1.33
CA GLU A 70 -17.88 -18.07 -2.72
C GLU A 70 -16.75 -17.02 -2.84
N THR A 71 -16.97 -15.83 -2.29
CA THR A 71 -15.98 -14.75 -2.25
C THR A 71 -14.75 -15.15 -1.45
N GLY A 72 -14.94 -15.78 -0.28
CA GLY A 72 -13.84 -16.23 0.57
C GLY A 72 -12.94 -17.27 -0.10
N GLU A 73 -13.54 -18.28 -0.74
CA GLU A 73 -12.79 -19.29 -1.48
C GLU A 73 -12.08 -18.73 -2.72
N PHE A 74 -12.67 -17.72 -3.38
CA PHE A 74 -12.00 -17.00 -4.44
C PHE A 74 -10.76 -16.27 -3.92
N ILE A 75 -10.91 -15.48 -2.84
CA ILE A 75 -9.77 -14.77 -2.20
C ILE A 75 -8.70 -15.76 -1.76
N ARG A 76 -9.08 -16.86 -1.11
CA ARG A 76 -8.15 -17.92 -0.67
C ARG A 76 -7.30 -18.45 -1.83
N LYS A 77 -7.92 -18.66 -3.00
CA LYS A 77 -7.22 -19.17 -4.18
C LYS A 77 -6.22 -18.18 -4.76
N ILE A 78 -6.62 -16.91 -4.90
CA ILE A 78 -5.74 -15.89 -5.50
C ILE A 78 -4.64 -15.43 -4.56
N THR A 79 -4.83 -15.52 -3.23
CA THR A 79 -3.84 -15.09 -2.24
C THR A 79 -2.92 -16.22 -1.77
N LYS A 80 -3.16 -17.48 -2.17
CA LYS A 80 -2.36 -18.63 -1.69
C LYS A 80 -0.86 -18.43 -1.87
N PHE A 81 -0.43 -18.03 -3.08
CA PHE A 81 0.98 -17.76 -3.36
C PHE A 81 1.54 -16.63 -2.48
N TYR A 82 0.75 -15.58 -2.25
CA TYR A 82 1.14 -14.45 -1.42
C TYR A 82 1.33 -14.81 0.05
N PHE A 83 0.51 -15.70 0.60
CA PHE A 83 0.70 -16.23 1.96
C PHE A 83 2.04 -16.96 2.08
N ASP A 84 2.33 -17.87 1.13
CA ASP A 84 3.57 -18.63 1.11
C ASP A 84 4.79 -17.71 0.95
N PHE A 85 4.71 -16.74 0.03
CA PHE A 85 5.76 -15.75 -0.23
C PHE A 85 6.05 -14.87 1.00
N HIS A 86 5.03 -14.27 1.62
CA HIS A 86 5.25 -13.42 2.79
C HIS A 86 5.78 -14.19 4.00
N TRP A 87 5.37 -15.44 4.17
CA TRP A 87 5.95 -16.28 5.20
C TRP A 87 7.43 -16.58 4.95
N GLU A 88 7.78 -16.94 3.73
CA GLU A 88 9.16 -17.33 3.38
C GLU A 88 10.13 -16.15 3.44
N TRP A 89 9.70 -14.98 2.94
CA TRP A 89 10.60 -13.85 2.73
C TRP A 89 10.50 -12.75 3.79
N GLU A 90 9.33 -12.52 4.33
CA GLU A 90 9.09 -11.44 5.30
C GLU A 90 8.68 -11.94 6.69
N HIS A 91 8.51 -13.25 6.88
CA HIS A 91 8.06 -13.90 8.11
C HIS A 91 6.73 -13.38 8.65
N ILE A 92 5.83 -12.97 7.76
CA ILE A 92 4.48 -12.49 8.06
C ILE A 92 3.50 -13.65 8.04
N ILE A 93 2.71 -13.81 9.10
CA ILE A 93 1.60 -14.77 9.15
C ILE A 93 0.37 -14.16 8.47
N GLY A 94 0.28 -14.33 7.16
CA GLY A 94 -0.73 -13.73 6.31
C GLY A 94 -0.13 -13.22 5.01
N CYS A 95 -0.83 -12.32 4.35
CA CYS A 95 -0.25 -11.60 3.21
C CYS A 95 -0.60 -10.11 3.24
N VAL A 96 0.35 -9.29 2.87
CA VAL A 96 0.13 -7.85 2.69
C VAL A 96 -0.69 -7.64 1.41
N ILE A 97 -1.83 -6.95 1.53
CA ILE A 97 -2.70 -6.64 0.38
C ILE A 97 -2.52 -5.19 -0.04
N ASN A 98 -1.49 -4.95 -0.86
CA ASN A 98 -0.99 -3.62 -1.19
C ASN A 98 -1.98 -2.78 -2.00
N ASP A 99 -2.38 -3.26 -3.19
CA ASP A 99 -3.18 -2.50 -4.16
C ASP A 99 -4.60 -2.17 -3.65
N PRO A 100 -5.29 -3.06 -2.91
CA PRO A 100 -6.57 -2.71 -2.31
C PRO A 100 -6.53 -1.47 -1.41
N LEU A 101 -5.40 -1.20 -0.71
CA LEU A 101 -5.26 0.02 0.09
C LEU A 101 -5.24 1.27 -0.78
N ALA A 102 -4.58 1.23 -1.94
CA ALA A 102 -4.56 2.37 -2.86
C ALA A 102 -5.95 2.68 -3.41
N VAL A 103 -6.74 1.63 -3.72
CA VAL A 103 -8.13 1.78 -4.15
C VAL A 103 -9.01 2.31 -3.01
N ALA A 104 -8.86 1.78 -1.79
CA ALA A 104 -9.59 2.22 -0.63
C ALA A 104 -9.31 3.70 -0.30
N TYR A 105 -8.04 4.11 -0.31
CA TYR A 105 -7.65 5.50 -0.15
C TYR A 105 -8.21 6.43 -1.23
N PHE A 106 -8.30 5.97 -2.46
CA PHE A 106 -8.94 6.74 -3.53
C PHE A 106 -10.44 6.98 -3.28
N LEU A 107 -11.11 5.99 -2.68
CA LEU A 107 -12.54 6.07 -2.34
C LEU A 107 -12.79 6.88 -1.06
N ASP A 108 -11.91 6.75 -0.09
CA ASP A 108 -11.97 7.42 1.20
C ASP A 108 -10.55 7.84 1.65
N PRO A 109 -10.12 9.07 1.35
CA PRO A 109 -8.79 9.55 1.71
C PRO A 109 -8.52 9.67 3.21
N ASP A 110 -9.56 9.68 4.05
CA ASP A 110 -9.42 9.84 5.50
C ASP A 110 -8.82 8.59 6.17
N ILE A 111 -8.80 7.43 5.48
CA ILE A 111 -8.19 6.20 6.00
C ILE A 111 -6.68 6.25 6.11
N CYS A 112 -6.00 7.17 5.43
CA CYS A 112 -4.55 7.34 5.53
C CYS A 112 -4.17 8.79 5.84
N GLN A 113 -3.08 8.95 6.60
CA GLN A 113 -2.47 10.24 6.89
C GLN A 113 -1.00 10.26 6.46
N GLY A 114 -0.51 11.46 6.16
CA GLY A 114 0.86 11.66 5.71
C GLY A 114 1.20 13.14 5.58
N PHE A 115 2.28 13.42 4.90
CA PHE A 115 2.81 14.77 4.72
C PHE A 115 3.21 15.03 3.27
N ASP A 116 3.25 16.29 2.90
CA ASP A 116 3.68 16.70 1.57
C ASP A 116 5.21 16.84 1.54
N SER A 117 5.84 16.28 0.51
CA SER A 117 7.29 16.32 0.33
C SER A 117 7.66 16.30 -1.15
N TYR A 118 8.88 16.75 -1.44
CA TYR A 118 9.49 16.46 -2.72
C TYR A 118 10.03 15.02 -2.72
N VAL A 119 9.67 14.27 -3.74
CA VAL A 119 10.11 12.88 -3.92
C VAL A 119 10.73 12.73 -5.29
N GLN A 120 11.84 12.04 -5.36
CA GLN A 120 12.54 11.66 -6.58
C GLN A 120 12.75 10.15 -6.61
N ILE A 121 12.61 9.54 -7.77
CA ILE A 121 12.91 8.11 -7.95
C ILE A 121 14.34 7.97 -8.45
N GLU A 122 15.12 7.13 -7.77
CA GLU A 122 16.48 6.83 -8.17
C GLU A 122 16.49 5.83 -9.33
N THR A 123 17.15 6.18 -10.42
CA THR A 123 17.15 5.39 -11.66
C THR A 123 18.45 4.64 -11.92
N GLU A 124 19.45 4.79 -11.05
CA GLU A 124 20.77 4.18 -11.25
C GLU A 124 21.38 3.63 -9.94
N GLY A 125 22.40 2.83 -10.08
CA GLY A 125 23.27 2.39 -8.98
C GLY A 125 22.59 1.43 -8.00
N ILE A 126 23.14 1.39 -6.79
CA ILE A 126 22.74 0.44 -5.74
C ILE A 126 21.35 0.73 -5.16
N SER A 127 20.87 1.95 -5.32
CA SER A 127 19.57 2.42 -4.84
C SER A 127 18.50 2.51 -5.94
N LEU A 128 18.75 1.84 -7.08
CA LEU A 128 17.78 1.76 -8.19
C LEU A 128 16.35 1.48 -7.69
N GLY A 129 15.41 2.32 -8.10
CA GLY A 129 13.99 2.22 -7.74
C GLY A 129 13.63 2.78 -6.36
N GLN A 130 14.61 3.33 -5.61
CA GLN A 130 14.32 3.98 -4.34
C GLN A 130 13.52 5.26 -4.54
N SER A 131 12.46 5.43 -3.76
CA SER A 131 11.78 6.73 -3.61
C SER A 131 12.52 7.56 -2.56
N VAL A 132 13.31 8.53 -3.03
CA VAL A 132 14.06 9.47 -2.19
C VAL A 132 13.13 10.58 -1.73
N VAL A 133 12.70 10.52 -0.47
CA VAL A 133 11.76 11.49 0.14
C VAL A 133 12.53 12.56 0.87
N ASP A 134 12.42 13.80 0.44
CA ASP A 134 13.06 14.96 1.07
C ASP A 134 12.26 15.51 2.24
N SER A 135 12.14 14.72 3.29
CA SER A 135 11.34 15.07 4.48
C SER A 135 11.89 16.23 5.31
N MET A 136 13.13 16.63 5.05
CA MET A 136 13.80 17.73 5.75
C MET A 136 14.04 18.97 4.87
N ASP A 137 13.49 18.97 3.67
CA ASP A 137 13.61 20.07 2.69
C ASP A 137 15.07 20.46 2.34
N PHE A 138 15.93 19.45 2.20
CA PHE A 138 17.32 19.66 1.81
C PHE A 138 17.46 20.26 0.40
N TYR A 139 16.58 19.82 -0.51
CA TYR A 139 16.60 20.27 -1.91
C TYR A 139 15.85 21.57 -2.13
N ARG A 140 15.05 22.04 -1.15
CA ARG A 140 14.26 23.29 -1.22
C ARG A 140 13.38 23.35 -2.47
N LYS A 141 12.78 22.20 -2.83
CA LYS A 141 11.89 22.05 -3.98
C LYS A 141 10.44 22.03 -3.52
N THR A 142 9.56 22.52 -4.37
CA THR A 142 8.12 22.43 -4.14
C THR A 142 7.70 20.97 -3.99
N PRO A 143 6.90 20.61 -2.99
CA PRO A 143 6.38 19.26 -2.85
C PRO A 143 5.65 18.79 -4.11
N ASN A 144 5.89 17.55 -4.49
CA ASN A 144 5.24 16.87 -5.61
C ASN A 144 4.43 15.65 -5.17
N THR A 145 4.55 15.27 -3.90
CA THR A 145 4.02 14.01 -3.40
C THR A 145 3.44 14.19 -2.00
N LYS A 146 2.25 13.62 -1.78
CA LYS A 146 1.74 13.31 -0.46
C LYS A 146 2.22 11.92 -0.08
N VAL A 147 3.17 11.84 0.85
CA VAL A 147 3.76 10.61 1.35
C VAL A 147 2.92 10.10 2.51
N LEU A 148 2.23 8.96 2.32
CA LEU A 148 1.38 8.39 3.36
C LEU A 148 2.19 7.51 4.31
N THR A 149 2.02 7.72 5.60
CA THR A 149 2.80 7.06 6.67
C THR A 149 1.95 6.39 7.72
N GLU A 150 0.68 6.79 7.83
CA GLU A 150 -0.27 6.21 8.76
C GLU A 150 -1.52 5.73 8.03
N VAL A 151 -2.10 4.64 8.55
CA VAL A 151 -3.34 4.06 8.04
C VAL A 151 -4.22 3.58 9.19
N ASP A 152 -5.50 3.86 9.11
CA ASP A 152 -6.51 3.23 9.96
C ASP A 152 -6.86 1.85 9.39
N VAL A 153 -6.26 0.82 9.99
CA VAL A 153 -6.40 -0.58 9.57
C VAL A 153 -7.84 -1.05 9.69
N TYR A 154 -8.54 -0.63 10.76
CA TYR A 154 -9.94 -1.00 10.97
C TYR A 154 -10.84 -0.38 9.89
N ALA A 155 -10.72 0.92 9.66
CA ALA A 155 -11.49 1.62 8.63
C ALA A 155 -11.23 1.03 7.24
N PHE A 156 -9.97 0.69 6.93
CA PHE A 156 -9.64 0.01 5.69
C PHE A 156 -10.36 -1.34 5.55
N PHE A 157 -10.25 -2.24 6.53
CA PHE A 157 -10.90 -3.54 6.43
C PHE A 157 -12.42 -3.46 6.46
N GLN A 158 -12.99 -2.51 7.21
CA GLN A 158 -14.42 -2.26 7.20
C GLN A 158 -14.90 -1.85 5.79
N LEU A 159 -14.23 -0.88 5.16
CA LEU A 159 -14.53 -0.46 3.79
C LEU A 159 -14.34 -1.62 2.81
N PHE A 160 -13.19 -2.28 2.86
CA PHE A 160 -12.83 -3.38 1.95
C PHE A 160 -13.86 -4.53 2.03
N LEU A 161 -14.12 -5.04 3.23
CA LEU A 161 -15.05 -6.15 3.43
C LEU A 161 -16.50 -5.79 3.09
N SER A 162 -16.95 -4.58 3.45
CA SER A 162 -18.28 -4.10 3.06
C SER A 162 -18.44 -4.11 1.55
N ARG A 163 -17.44 -3.66 0.81
CA ARG A 163 -17.49 -3.60 -0.66
C ARG A 163 -17.43 -4.97 -1.32
N ILE A 164 -16.50 -5.83 -0.92
CA ILE A 164 -16.33 -7.14 -1.56
C ILE A 164 -17.43 -8.15 -1.18
N LEU A 165 -18.04 -7.99 -0.01
CA LEU A 165 -19.11 -8.88 0.48
C LEU A 165 -20.50 -8.32 0.24
N GLY A 166 -20.63 -7.04 -0.10
CA GLY A 166 -21.94 -6.37 -0.23
C GLY A 166 -22.68 -6.29 1.09
N LEU A 167 -21.96 -6.13 2.21
CA LEU A 167 -22.51 -6.10 3.56
C LEU A 167 -22.47 -4.69 4.13
N GLU A 168 -23.47 -4.36 4.95
CA GLU A 168 -23.41 -3.16 5.77
C GLU A 168 -22.35 -3.31 6.87
N PRO A 169 -21.64 -2.20 7.23
CA PRO A 169 -20.55 -2.24 8.22
C PRO A 169 -20.95 -2.86 9.57
N GLU A 170 -22.19 -2.69 10.00
CA GLU A 170 -22.73 -3.21 11.27
C GLU A 170 -22.79 -4.74 11.32
N LYS A 171 -22.68 -5.41 10.16
CA LYS A 171 -22.62 -6.88 10.08
C LYS A 171 -21.19 -7.43 10.23
N LEU A 172 -20.20 -6.56 10.37
CA LEU A 172 -18.80 -6.91 10.59
C LEU A 172 -18.47 -6.82 12.11
N ASP A 173 -19.31 -7.39 12.94
CA ASP A 173 -19.36 -7.25 14.40
C ASP A 173 -18.08 -7.64 15.14
N ILE A 174 -17.38 -8.66 14.65
CA ILE A 174 -16.13 -9.15 15.26
C ILE A 174 -14.86 -8.66 14.55
N LEU A 175 -14.98 -7.79 13.56
CA LEU A 175 -13.83 -7.38 12.74
C LEU A 175 -12.71 -6.77 13.60
N GLN A 176 -13.04 -5.96 14.59
CA GLN A 176 -12.07 -5.30 15.45
C GLN A 176 -11.24 -6.28 16.28
N ASP A 177 -11.79 -7.45 16.59
CA ASP A 177 -11.09 -8.49 17.36
C ASP A 177 -10.16 -9.35 16.48
N LEU A 178 -10.22 -9.18 15.14
CA LEU A 178 -9.50 -9.99 14.16
C LEU A 178 -8.29 -9.27 13.51
N ILE A 179 -8.14 -7.97 13.76
CA ILE A 179 -7.11 -7.11 13.16
C ILE A 179 -6.15 -6.54 14.19
#